data_ca05e1c2e3beb0188d39c0036d581c36
#
_entry.id   ca05e1c2e3beb0188d39c0036d581c36
#
_cell.length_a   1.000
_cell.length_b   1.000
_cell.length_c   1.000
_cell.angle_alpha   90.00
_cell.angle_beta   90.00
_cell.angle_gamma   90.00
#
_symmetry.space_group_name_H-M   'P 1'
#
loop_
_entity.id
_entity.type
_entity.pdbx_description
1 polymer ?
#
loop_
_entity_poly.entity_id
_entity_poly.type
_entity_poly.pdbx_seq_one_letter_code
_entity_poly.pdbx_strand_id
1 'polypeptide(L)'
;MLVLGMHRSGTSALTRGLEVLGIDLGRNLKEPVPGDNDKGFFEDWALSTINDELMALRGGRWDSLAISALSKSDEDAINVLKLRALTEIERAFSDSIFFAFKDPRTSRTLPFWKDVLARRG
;
A
#
# COMPACT_ATOMS: atom_id res chain seq x y z
N MET A 1 9.12 -0.18 6.07
CA MET A 1 9.67 0.38 4.81
C MET A 1 8.57 0.45 3.75
N LEU A 2 8.52 1.52 2.93
CA LEU A 2 7.62 1.62 1.77
C LEU A 2 8.41 1.43 0.48
N VAL A 3 7.98 0.53 -0.39
CA VAL A 3 8.52 0.41 -1.74
C VAL A 3 7.66 1.23 -2.69
N LEU A 4 8.22 2.32 -3.18
CA LEU A 4 7.53 3.28 -4.05
C LEU A 4 7.95 3.09 -5.49
N GLY A 5 7.03 3.31 -6.39
CA GLY A 5 7.26 3.28 -7.84
C GLY A 5 5.95 3.05 -8.59
N MET A 6 5.94 3.43 -9.85
CA MET A 6 4.79 3.23 -10.72
C MET A 6 4.63 1.77 -11.12
N HIS A 7 3.45 1.43 -11.65
CA HIS A 7 3.22 0.13 -12.29
C HIS A 7 4.31 -0.15 -13.33
N ARG A 8 4.76 -1.41 -13.40
CA ARG A 8 5.77 -1.90 -14.36
C ARG A 8 7.17 -1.25 -14.24
N SER A 9 7.50 -0.65 -13.10
CA SER A 9 8.81 -0.01 -12.83
C SER A 9 9.82 -0.94 -12.13
N GLY A 10 9.54 -2.24 -12.05
CA GLY A 10 10.43 -3.21 -11.40
C GLY A 10 10.28 -3.29 -9.88
N THR A 11 9.30 -2.63 -9.29
CA THR A 11 9.07 -2.64 -7.83
C THR A 11 8.83 -4.03 -7.26
N SER A 12 8.20 -4.95 -8.02
CA SER A 12 8.02 -6.35 -7.58
C SER A 12 9.36 -7.08 -7.44
N ALA A 13 10.31 -6.86 -8.35
CA ALA A 13 11.65 -7.45 -8.26
C ALA A 13 12.42 -6.92 -7.04
N LEU A 14 12.35 -5.61 -6.80
CA LEU A 14 12.95 -4.99 -5.61
C LEU A 14 12.33 -5.56 -4.33
N THR A 15 10.99 -5.65 -4.26
CA THR A 15 10.29 -6.16 -3.08
C THR A 15 10.67 -7.61 -2.78
N ARG A 16 10.77 -8.46 -3.82
CA ARG A 16 11.28 -9.83 -3.66
C ARG A 16 12.73 -9.85 -3.16
N GLY A 17 13.56 -8.92 -3.59
CA GLY A 17 14.92 -8.77 -3.06
C GLY A 17 14.94 -8.46 -1.56
N LEU A 18 14.02 -7.64 -1.08
CA LEU A 18 13.86 -7.36 0.35
C LEU A 18 13.44 -8.60 1.14
N GLU A 19 12.53 -9.42 0.59
CA GLU A 19 12.13 -10.70 1.19
C GLU A 19 13.34 -11.65 1.37
N VAL A 20 14.20 -11.76 0.35
CA VAL A 20 15.43 -12.56 0.42
C VAL A 20 16.38 -12.04 1.51
N LEU A 21 16.34 -10.74 1.81
CA LEU A 21 17.12 -10.12 2.90
C LEU A 21 16.45 -10.27 4.28
N GLY A 22 15.33 -10.99 4.37
CA GLY A 22 14.64 -11.24 5.64
C GLY A 22 13.67 -10.13 6.07
N ILE A 23 13.32 -9.21 5.16
CA ILE A 23 12.28 -8.22 5.43
C ILE A 23 10.90 -8.88 5.27
N ASP A 24 10.04 -8.75 6.27
CA ASP A 24 8.69 -9.30 6.24
C ASP A 24 7.81 -8.50 5.27
N LEU A 25 7.15 -9.19 4.35
CA LEU A 25 6.22 -8.62 3.38
C LEU A 25 4.75 -8.83 3.75
N GLY A 26 4.49 -9.49 4.88
CA GLY A 26 3.15 -9.91 5.29
C GLY A 26 2.71 -11.22 4.63
N ARG A 27 1.52 -11.69 5.02
CA ARG A 27 1.01 -13.03 4.64
C ARG A 27 -0.22 -12.99 3.73
N ASN A 28 -0.80 -11.82 3.52
CA ASN A 28 -2.03 -11.63 2.74
C ASN A 28 -1.72 -11.00 1.37
N LEU A 29 -0.70 -11.55 0.70
CA LEU A 29 -0.26 -11.03 -0.60
C LEU A 29 -1.20 -11.45 -1.73
N LYS A 30 -1.34 -10.58 -2.72
CA LYS A 30 -2.08 -10.87 -3.95
C LYS A 30 -1.44 -12.01 -4.71
N GLU A 31 -2.28 -12.96 -5.13
CA GLU A 31 -1.85 -14.11 -5.92
C GLU A 31 -1.24 -13.71 -7.26
N PRO A 32 -0.30 -14.50 -7.78
CA PRO A 32 0.20 -14.33 -9.13
C PRO A 32 -0.93 -14.43 -10.17
N VAL A 33 -0.82 -13.64 -11.24
CA VAL A 33 -1.74 -13.70 -12.37
C VAL A 33 -0.97 -14.16 -13.60
N PRO A 34 -1.26 -15.37 -14.15
CA PRO A 34 -0.61 -15.87 -15.35
C PRO A 34 -0.73 -14.90 -16.52
N GLY A 35 0.38 -14.63 -17.18
CA GLY A 35 0.44 -13.73 -18.34
C GLY A 35 0.50 -12.23 -18.00
N ASP A 36 0.24 -11.83 -16.74
CA ASP A 36 0.42 -10.45 -16.27
C ASP A 36 1.59 -10.36 -15.26
N ASN A 37 1.51 -11.09 -14.17
CA ASN A 37 2.58 -11.12 -13.17
C ASN A 37 2.73 -12.53 -12.59
N ASP A 38 3.38 -13.40 -13.34
CA ASP A 38 3.56 -14.83 -13.02
C ASP A 38 4.32 -15.05 -11.69
N LYS A 39 5.09 -14.07 -11.24
CA LYS A 39 5.89 -14.14 -10.00
C LYS A 39 5.21 -13.50 -8.80
N GLY A 40 4.00 -12.97 -8.96
CA GLY A 40 3.24 -12.28 -7.92
C GLY A 40 3.46 -10.78 -7.87
N PHE A 41 2.46 -10.10 -7.33
CA PHE A 41 2.46 -8.64 -7.20
C PHE A 41 3.26 -8.15 -5.98
N PHE A 42 3.41 -8.98 -4.96
CA PHE A 42 3.98 -8.61 -3.66
C PHE A 42 3.23 -7.42 -3.04
N GLU A 43 1.92 -7.40 -3.18
CA GLU A 43 1.01 -6.39 -2.66
C GLU A 43 0.06 -7.04 -1.66
N ASP A 44 -0.07 -6.46 -0.47
CA ASP A 44 -1.06 -6.89 0.51
C ASP A 44 -2.47 -6.46 0.07
N TRP A 45 -3.44 -7.38 0.14
CA TRP A 45 -4.83 -7.15 -0.27
C TRP A 45 -5.49 -6.01 0.50
N ALA A 46 -5.34 -6.00 1.83
CA ALA A 46 -5.99 -5.01 2.68
C ALA A 46 -5.41 -3.61 2.46
N LEU A 47 -4.09 -3.50 2.38
CA LEU A 47 -3.41 -2.22 2.15
C LEU A 47 -3.69 -1.68 0.75
N SER A 48 -3.77 -2.56 -0.26
CA SER A 48 -4.17 -2.19 -1.61
C SER A 48 -5.60 -1.66 -1.69
N THR A 49 -6.53 -2.29 -0.97
CA THR A 49 -7.94 -1.85 -0.90
C THR A 49 -8.04 -0.45 -0.29
N ILE A 50 -7.26 -0.16 0.76
CA ILE A 50 -7.20 1.18 1.35
C ILE A 50 -6.71 2.22 0.34
N ASN A 51 -5.71 1.87 -0.47
CA ASN A 51 -5.25 2.75 -1.54
C ASN A 51 -6.33 3.02 -2.59
N ASP A 52 -7.10 2.00 -2.98
CA ASP A 52 -8.20 2.18 -3.94
C ASP A 52 -9.30 3.08 -3.38
N GLU A 53 -9.68 2.91 -2.11
CA GLU A 53 -10.66 3.76 -1.44
C GLU A 53 -10.18 5.22 -1.32
N LEU A 54 -8.90 5.43 -0.95
CA LEU A 54 -8.31 6.77 -0.92
C LEU A 54 -8.33 7.46 -2.29
N MET A 55 -8.06 6.71 -3.35
CA MET A 55 -8.10 7.25 -4.70
C MET A 55 -9.54 7.54 -5.14
N ALA A 56 -10.49 6.69 -4.75
CA ALA A 56 -11.92 6.91 -5.01
C ALA A 56 -12.45 8.19 -4.33
N LEU A 57 -12.05 8.47 -3.07
CA LEU A 57 -12.35 9.74 -2.39
C LEU A 57 -11.84 10.96 -3.16
N ARG A 58 -10.77 10.79 -3.93
CA ARG A 58 -10.18 11.83 -4.79
C ARG A 58 -10.74 11.83 -6.21
N GLY A 59 -11.85 11.13 -6.44
CA GLY A 59 -12.50 11.06 -7.74
C GLY A 59 -11.71 10.32 -8.82
N GLY A 60 -10.79 9.43 -8.42
CA GLY A 60 -9.94 8.71 -9.35
C GLY A 60 -9.79 7.22 -9.06
N ARG A 61 -9.05 6.57 -9.92
CA ARG A 61 -8.67 5.15 -9.85
C ARG A 61 -7.16 5.03 -10.04
N TRP A 62 -6.64 3.82 -9.95
CA TRP A 62 -5.21 3.55 -10.12
C TRP A 62 -4.64 4.02 -11.46
N ASP A 63 -5.46 4.02 -12.52
CA ASP A 63 -5.12 4.40 -13.90
C ASP A 63 -5.46 5.86 -14.25
N SER A 64 -6.04 6.64 -13.32
CA SER A 64 -6.39 8.03 -13.56
C SER A 64 -5.14 8.89 -13.72
N LEU A 65 -5.09 9.74 -14.74
CA LEU A 65 -3.98 10.67 -14.97
C LEU A 65 -3.95 11.78 -13.91
N ALA A 66 -5.11 12.27 -13.52
CA ALA A 66 -5.25 13.28 -12.46
C ALA A 66 -6.22 12.79 -11.38
N ILE A 67 -5.97 13.18 -10.16
CA ILE A 67 -6.85 12.98 -9.00
C ILE A 67 -6.96 14.30 -8.26
N SER A 68 -8.15 14.58 -7.72
CA SER A 68 -8.41 15.80 -6.96
C SER A 68 -7.64 15.83 -5.65
N ALA A 69 -7.43 17.00 -5.09
CA ALA A 69 -7.03 17.13 -3.70
C ALA A 69 -8.17 16.63 -2.80
N LEU A 70 -7.82 16.10 -1.63
CA LEU A 70 -8.80 15.76 -0.60
C LEU A 70 -9.46 17.03 -0.09
N SER A 71 -10.77 16.99 0.10
CA SER A 71 -11.55 18.09 0.66
C SER A 71 -11.65 17.98 2.18
N LYS A 72 -12.07 19.05 2.86
CA LYS A 72 -12.35 19.01 4.29
C LYS A 72 -13.51 18.07 4.65
N SER A 73 -14.46 17.87 3.73
CA SER A 73 -15.56 16.93 3.93
C SER A 73 -15.11 15.47 3.95
N ASP A 74 -13.91 15.17 3.48
CA ASP A 74 -13.37 13.81 3.44
C ASP A 74 -12.60 13.44 4.72
N GLU A 75 -12.41 14.39 5.65
CA GLU A 75 -11.58 14.18 6.86
C GLU A 75 -12.04 12.98 7.70
N ASP A 76 -13.34 12.82 7.91
CA ASP A 76 -13.88 11.70 8.68
C ASP A 76 -13.62 10.37 7.99
N ALA A 77 -13.86 10.28 6.69
CA ALA A 77 -13.56 9.09 5.90
C ALA A 77 -12.06 8.75 5.91
N ILE A 78 -11.21 9.76 5.80
CA ILE A 78 -9.74 9.60 5.88
C ILE A 78 -9.33 9.09 7.26
N ASN A 79 -9.90 9.60 8.34
CA ASN A 79 -9.60 9.15 9.70
C ASN A 79 -10.02 7.70 9.93
N VAL A 80 -11.18 7.28 9.41
CA VAL A 80 -11.61 5.88 9.43
C VAL A 80 -10.61 5.00 8.68
N LEU A 81 -10.16 5.43 7.49
CA LEU A 81 -9.17 4.70 6.70
C LEU A 81 -7.82 4.61 7.41
N LYS A 82 -7.39 5.66 8.13
CA LYS A 82 -6.15 5.65 8.92
C LYS A 82 -6.21 4.64 10.05
N LEU A 83 -7.32 4.59 10.79
CA LEU A 83 -7.51 3.59 11.85
C LEU A 83 -7.49 2.17 11.29
N ARG A 84 -8.20 1.94 10.18
CA ARG A 84 -8.16 0.64 9.50
C ARG A 84 -6.76 0.29 9.01
N ALA A 85 -6.02 1.23 8.43
CA ALA A 85 -4.65 1.03 7.98
C ALA A 85 -3.72 0.62 9.14
N LEU A 86 -3.82 1.28 10.30
CA LEU A 86 -3.07 0.90 11.50
C LEU A 86 -3.40 -0.52 11.95
N THR A 87 -4.69 -0.88 11.99
CA THR A 87 -5.14 -2.22 12.36
C THR A 87 -4.60 -3.28 11.39
N GLU A 88 -4.65 -3.02 10.09
CA GLU A 88 -4.14 -3.96 9.08
C GLU A 88 -2.62 -4.11 9.11
N ILE A 89 -1.88 -3.02 9.33
CA ILE A 89 -0.43 -3.07 9.52
C ILE A 89 -0.08 -3.89 10.77
N GLU A 90 -0.78 -3.67 11.87
CA GLU A 90 -0.54 -4.42 13.10
C GLU A 90 -0.85 -5.91 12.91
N ARG A 91 -1.98 -6.23 12.27
CA ARG A 91 -2.35 -7.61 11.97
C ARG A 91 -1.34 -8.30 11.05
N ALA A 92 -0.81 -7.59 10.06
CA ALA A 92 0.11 -8.16 9.08
C ALA A 92 1.55 -8.30 9.62
N PHE A 93 1.98 -7.41 10.53
CA PHE A 93 3.39 -7.22 10.89
C PHE A 93 3.63 -7.10 12.41
N SER A 94 2.74 -7.61 13.27
CA SER A 94 2.88 -7.52 14.75
C SER A 94 4.20 -8.07 15.27
N ASP A 95 4.65 -9.17 14.66
CA ASP A 95 5.84 -9.89 15.12
C ASP A 95 7.13 -9.46 14.40
N SER A 96 7.05 -8.43 13.54
CA SER A 96 8.13 -8.05 12.66
C SER A 96 8.81 -6.77 13.11
N ILE A 97 10.12 -6.83 13.37
CA ILE A 97 10.96 -5.65 13.62
C ILE A 97 11.13 -4.85 12.33
N PHE A 98 11.37 -5.54 11.22
CA PHE A 98 11.51 -4.92 9.91
C PHE A 98 10.48 -5.50 8.94
N PHE A 99 9.66 -4.64 8.40
CA PHE A 99 8.69 -5.00 7.38
C PHE A 99 8.71 -4.01 6.21
N ALA A 100 8.22 -4.47 5.08
CA ALA A 100 7.98 -3.63 3.91
C ALA A 100 6.63 -3.98 3.28
N PHE A 101 5.98 -3.00 2.71
CA PHE A 101 4.90 -3.24 1.77
C PHE A 101 5.08 -2.39 0.51
N LYS A 102 4.54 -2.87 -0.55
CA LYS A 102 4.61 -2.30 -1.89
C LYS A 102 3.21 -2.23 -2.48
N ASP A 103 2.87 -1.08 -3.00
CA ASP A 103 1.72 -0.88 -3.88
C ASP A 103 2.02 0.34 -4.75
N PRO A 104 1.92 0.26 -6.09
CA PRO A 104 2.21 1.39 -6.97
C PRO A 104 1.38 2.63 -6.66
N ARG A 105 0.15 2.46 -6.16
CA ARG A 105 -0.75 3.54 -5.73
C ARG A 105 -0.22 4.32 -4.52
N THR A 106 0.61 3.69 -3.69
CA THR A 106 1.23 4.33 -2.51
C THR A 106 2.05 5.57 -2.87
N SER A 107 2.64 5.62 -4.07
CA SER A 107 3.33 6.81 -4.55
C SER A 107 2.40 8.04 -4.64
N ARG A 108 1.11 7.84 -4.89
CA ARG A 108 0.09 8.89 -4.99
C ARG A 108 -0.62 9.17 -3.67
N THR A 109 -0.57 8.24 -2.73
CA THR A 109 -1.19 8.32 -1.40
C THR A 109 -0.14 8.45 -0.29
N LEU A 110 1.09 8.76 -0.64
CA LEU A 110 2.23 8.80 0.28
C LEU A 110 2.02 9.67 1.53
N PRO A 111 1.41 10.87 1.47
CA PRO A 111 1.16 11.65 2.68
C PRO A 111 0.30 10.92 3.72
N PHE A 112 -0.72 10.17 3.26
CA PHE A 112 -1.56 9.34 4.14
C PHE A 112 -0.72 8.26 4.84
N TRP A 113 0.09 7.51 4.08
CA TRP A 113 0.90 6.43 4.64
C TRP A 113 2.01 6.92 5.57
N LYS A 114 2.58 8.10 5.30
CA LYS A 114 3.54 8.74 6.22
C LYS A 114 2.90 9.04 7.56
N ASP A 115 1.67 9.55 7.57
CA ASP A 115 0.94 9.85 8.80
C ASP A 115 0.55 8.57 9.55
N VAL A 116 0.07 7.54 8.86
CA VAL A 116 -0.24 6.24 9.44
C VAL A 116 1.00 5.61 10.11
N LEU A 117 2.12 5.56 9.39
CA LEU A 117 3.35 4.95 9.91
C LEU A 117 3.97 5.76 11.06
N ALA A 118 3.85 7.09 11.04
CA ALA A 118 4.30 7.93 12.15
C ALA A 118 3.50 7.69 13.45
N ARG A 119 2.23 7.26 13.35
CA ARG A 119 1.40 6.92 14.50
C ARG A 119 1.68 5.54 15.09
N ARG A 120 2.21 4.65 14.28
CA ARG A 120 2.64 3.33 14.76
C ARG A 120 3.89 3.40 15.65
N GLY A 121 4.75 4.35 15.43
CA GLY A 121 6.03 4.52 16.13
C GLY A 121 7.19 3.88 15.38
#